data_d47cf715ce755053e0428427c7113a96
#
_entry.id   d47cf715ce755053e0428427c7113a96
#
_cell.length_a   1.000
_cell.length_b   1.000
_cell.length_c   1.000
_cell.angle_alpha   90.00
_cell.angle_beta   90.00
_cell.angle_gamma   90.00
#
_symmetry.space_group_name_H-M   'P 1'
#
loop_
_entity.id
_entity.type
_entity.pdbx_description
1 polymer ?
#
loop_
_entity_poly.entity_id
_entity_poly.type
_entity_poly.pdbx_seq_one_letter_code
_entity_poly.pdbx_strand_id
1 'polypeptide(L)'
;MQTDNQIYVVIGGTSGIGAELAGLLKAERAQVHVASRRTGLDISDEQSVYHFFESVGAFDHLIITAGSFAPAGRVVDVELAQAKAAFDTKFWGAINAAKQAARYIKHGGSITLTSGMLARKVVAATYVKTAINAALEAVTRVLAKELAPIRVNAVSPGLTDTQAHHGMSDEARNTMYQRAEAALPVRRIGQTADIAMAYLLLLQNPYMTGVVIDVDGGALLN
;
A
#
# COMPACT_ATOMS: atom_id res chain seq x y z
N MET A 1 15.88 13.93 9.55
CA MET A 1 15.56 13.49 8.17
C MET A 1 15.76 14.67 7.22
N GLN A 2 16.37 14.48 6.05
CA GLN A 2 16.39 15.52 5.00
C GLN A 2 15.09 15.43 4.18
N THR A 3 13.97 15.80 4.79
CA THR A 3 12.66 15.91 4.12
C THR A 3 12.32 17.36 3.76
N ASP A 4 13.19 18.30 4.15
CA ASP A 4 13.01 19.71 3.89
C ASP A 4 12.87 19.96 2.38
N ASN A 5 11.76 20.58 1.99
CA ASN A 5 11.37 20.91 0.62
C ASN A 5 10.95 19.74 -0.29
N GLN A 6 10.82 18.50 0.18
CA GLN A 6 10.25 17.41 -0.61
C GLN A 6 8.71 17.39 -0.53
N ILE A 7 8.09 17.03 -1.65
CA ILE A 7 6.63 16.95 -1.80
C ILE A 7 6.24 15.48 -1.93
N TYR A 8 5.37 15.05 -1.05
CA TYR A 8 4.87 13.67 -0.99
C TYR A 8 3.40 13.61 -1.36
N VAL A 9 3.04 12.62 -2.16
CA VAL A 9 1.64 12.28 -2.45
C VAL A 9 1.33 10.93 -1.81
N VAL A 10 0.34 10.89 -0.91
CA VAL A 10 -0.08 9.66 -0.20
C VAL A 10 -1.52 9.33 -0.60
N ILE A 11 -1.68 8.41 -1.55
CA ILE A 11 -2.99 7.88 -1.94
C ILE A 11 -3.38 6.77 -0.95
N GLY A 12 -4.54 6.92 -0.30
CA GLY A 12 -4.96 6.11 0.85
C GLY A 12 -4.54 6.73 2.19
N GLY A 13 -4.05 7.97 2.19
CA GLY A 13 -3.48 8.66 3.36
C GLY A 13 -4.50 9.18 4.38
N THR A 14 -5.79 8.86 4.27
CA THR A 14 -6.82 9.31 5.21
C THR A 14 -7.10 8.32 6.34
N SER A 15 -6.50 7.15 6.34
CA SER A 15 -6.68 6.11 7.37
C SER A 15 -5.52 5.12 7.42
N GLY A 16 -5.44 4.35 8.50
CA GLY A 16 -4.49 3.25 8.67
C GLY A 16 -3.04 3.65 8.44
N ILE A 17 -2.31 2.79 7.74
CA ILE A 17 -0.87 2.96 7.46
C ILE A 17 -0.59 4.28 6.72
N GLY A 18 -1.43 4.64 5.75
CA GLY A 18 -1.22 5.87 4.98
C GLY A 18 -1.38 7.14 5.82
N ALA A 19 -2.34 7.16 6.75
CA ALA A 19 -2.53 8.29 7.66
C ALA A 19 -1.36 8.42 8.65
N GLU A 20 -0.88 7.30 9.20
CA GLU A 20 0.31 7.26 10.05
C GLU A 20 1.52 7.84 9.33
N LEU A 21 1.82 7.33 8.14
CA LEU A 21 2.95 7.83 7.33
C LEU A 21 2.80 9.32 7.00
N ALA A 22 1.61 9.76 6.60
CA ALA A 22 1.36 11.17 6.31
C ALA A 22 1.56 12.07 7.54
N GLY A 23 1.20 11.56 8.73
CA GLY A 23 1.45 12.23 10.02
C GLY A 23 2.94 12.38 10.29
N LEU A 24 3.71 11.30 10.14
CA LEU A 24 5.17 11.30 10.34
C LEU A 24 5.89 12.27 9.38
N LEU A 25 5.53 12.24 8.09
CA LEU A 25 6.10 13.15 7.10
C LEU A 25 5.81 14.62 7.40
N LYS A 26 4.57 14.94 7.82
CA LYS A 26 4.19 16.31 8.22
C LYS A 26 4.93 16.78 9.48
N ALA A 27 5.18 15.88 10.44
CA ALA A 27 5.95 16.20 11.63
C ALA A 27 7.40 16.60 11.29
N GLU A 28 7.96 16.07 10.20
CA GLU A 28 9.26 16.43 9.64
C GLU A 28 9.19 17.64 8.68
N ARG A 29 8.10 18.41 8.71
CA ARG A 29 7.86 19.62 7.90
C ARG A 29 7.81 19.39 6.38
N ALA A 30 7.58 18.16 5.92
CA ALA A 30 7.39 17.86 4.52
C ALA A 30 6.02 18.39 4.02
N GLN A 31 5.96 18.75 2.74
CA GLN A 31 4.68 19.02 2.09
C GLN A 31 4.03 17.70 1.69
N VAL A 32 2.82 17.42 2.22
CA VAL A 32 2.13 16.14 2.01
C VAL A 32 0.73 16.35 1.46
N HIS A 33 0.52 15.89 0.22
CA HIS A 33 -0.80 15.78 -0.40
C HIS A 33 -1.41 14.42 -0.05
N VAL A 34 -2.51 14.44 0.68
CA VAL A 34 -3.25 13.23 1.08
C VAL A 34 -4.46 13.08 0.17
N ALA A 35 -4.60 11.90 -0.46
CA ALA A 35 -5.71 11.61 -1.35
C ALA A 35 -6.40 10.29 -1.02
N SER A 36 -7.71 10.25 -1.21
CA SER A 36 -8.56 9.07 -1.06
C SER A 36 -9.95 9.36 -1.64
N ARG A 37 -10.85 8.39 -1.66
CA ARG A 37 -12.25 8.61 -2.01
C ARG A 37 -12.92 9.68 -1.14
N ARG A 38 -12.51 9.81 0.13
CA ARG A 38 -13.02 10.86 1.04
C ARG A 38 -12.59 12.27 0.63
N THR A 39 -11.52 12.41 -0.11
CA THR A 39 -11.00 13.68 -0.63
C THR A 39 -11.32 13.88 -2.11
N GLY A 40 -12.15 13.02 -2.70
CA GLY A 40 -12.60 13.12 -4.08
C GLY A 40 -11.77 12.36 -5.11
N LEU A 41 -10.73 11.60 -4.70
CA LEU A 41 -9.96 10.78 -5.64
C LEU A 41 -10.53 9.36 -5.72
N ASP A 42 -11.04 8.96 -6.88
CA ASP A 42 -11.26 7.56 -7.21
C ASP A 42 -10.06 7.02 -8.00
N ILE A 43 -9.27 6.16 -7.37
CA ILE A 43 -8.06 5.59 -7.97
C ILE A 43 -8.37 4.64 -9.14
N SER A 44 -9.59 4.09 -9.21
CA SER A 44 -10.04 3.21 -10.30
C SER A 44 -10.51 3.97 -11.55
N ASP A 45 -10.72 5.28 -11.44
CA ASP A 45 -11.11 6.15 -12.55
C ASP A 45 -9.88 6.89 -13.11
N GLU A 46 -9.56 6.65 -14.40
CA GLU A 46 -8.41 7.27 -15.06
C GLU A 46 -8.51 8.81 -15.11
N GLN A 47 -9.70 9.36 -15.30
CA GLN A 47 -9.91 10.81 -15.36
C GLN A 47 -9.76 11.45 -13.99
N SER A 48 -10.29 10.81 -12.94
CA SER A 48 -10.12 11.26 -11.57
C SER A 48 -8.64 11.35 -11.18
N VAL A 49 -7.85 10.32 -11.52
CA VAL A 49 -6.41 10.27 -11.24
C VAL A 49 -5.64 11.30 -12.08
N TYR A 50 -6.00 11.47 -13.37
CA TYR A 50 -5.38 12.45 -14.23
C TYR A 50 -5.55 13.88 -13.68
N HIS A 51 -6.78 14.29 -13.39
CA HIS A 51 -7.06 15.64 -12.86
C HIS A 51 -6.44 15.87 -11.49
N PHE A 52 -6.37 14.82 -10.65
CA PHE A 52 -5.70 14.91 -9.37
C PHE A 52 -4.21 15.28 -9.54
N PHE A 53 -3.46 14.54 -10.37
CA PHE A 53 -2.03 14.84 -10.56
C PHE A 53 -1.79 16.14 -11.32
N GLU A 54 -2.68 16.52 -12.25
CA GLU A 54 -2.66 17.84 -12.90
C GLU A 54 -2.77 18.96 -11.85
N SER A 55 -3.63 18.81 -10.85
CA SER A 55 -3.81 19.81 -9.79
C SER A 55 -2.64 19.84 -8.78
N VAL A 56 -1.98 18.71 -8.54
CA VAL A 56 -0.82 18.63 -7.64
C VAL A 56 0.43 19.22 -8.29
N GLY A 57 0.61 19.00 -9.58
CA GLY A 57 1.82 19.39 -10.29
C GLY A 57 3.02 18.52 -9.95
N ALA A 58 4.24 19.09 -9.99
CA ALA A 58 5.47 18.34 -9.78
C ALA A 58 5.69 18.01 -8.28
N PHE A 59 6.05 16.76 -7.99
CA PHE A 59 6.30 16.25 -6.64
C PHE A 59 7.47 15.24 -6.64
N ASP A 60 7.92 14.82 -5.44
CA ASP A 60 9.09 13.95 -5.32
C ASP A 60 8.71 12.48 -5.15
N HIS A 61 7.72 12.16 -4.31
CA HIS A 61 7.41 10.77 -3.96
C HIS A 61 5.91 10.47 -3.99
N LEU A 62 5.54 9.35 -4.62
CA LEU A 62 4.21 8.78 -4.58
C LEU A 62 4.18 7.55 -3.68
N ILE A 63 3.25 7.53 -2.74
CA ILE A 63 2.98 6.37 -1.89
C ILE A 63 1.53 5.94 -2.10
N ILE A 64 1.30 4.65 -2.41
CA ILE A 64 -0.02 4.11 -2.64
C ILE A 64 -0.32 3.06 -1.57
N THR A 65 -1.09 3.48 -0.56
CA THR A 65 -1.60 2.60 0.50
C THR A 65 -3.09 2.28 0.34
N ALA A 66 -3.70 2.76 -0.75
CA ALA A 66 -5.08 2.48 -1.05
C ALA A 66 -5.33 0.97 -1.14
N GLY A 67 -6.21 0.48 -0.28
CA GLY A 67 -6.68 -0.89 -0.27
C GLY A 67 -8.03 -1.03 -0.94
N SER A 68 -8.42 -2.27 -1.23
CA SER A 68 -9.78 -2.62 -1.63
C SER A 68 -10.41 -3.55 -0.60
N PHE A 69 -11.73 -3.52 -0.52
CA PHE A 69 -12.46 -4.62 0.08
C PHE A 69 -12.36 -5.81 -0.88
N ALA A 70 -11.46 -6.75 -0.59
CA ALA A 70 -11.36 -7.99 -1.35
C ALA A 70 -12.15 -9.07 -0.61
N PRO A 71 -13.09 -9.76 -1.28
CA PRO A 71 -13.89 -10.80 -0.66
C PRO A 71 -13.01 -11.93 -0.12
N ALA A 72 -13.38 -12.44 1.03
CA ALA A 72 -12.83 -13.69 1.59
C ALA A 72 -13.80 -14.82 1.33
N GLY A 73 -13.29 -16.00 0.95
CA GLY A 73 -14.12 -17.16 0.64
C GLY A 73 -13.34 -18.17 -0.21
N ARG A 74 -13.85 -19.41 -0.24
CA ARG A 74 -13.33 -20.45 -1.13
C ARG A 74 -13.53 -20.01 -2.59
N VAL A 75 -12.70 -20.49 -3.49
CA VAL A 75 -12.78 -20.14 -4.92
C VAL A 75 -14.15 -20.45 -5.53
N VAL A 76 -14.85 -21.46 -5.00
CA VAL A 76 -16.18 -21.88 -5.47
C VAL A 76 -17.32 -21.01 -4.92
N ASP A 77 -17.08 -20.20 -3.90
CA ASP A 77 -18.12 -19.45 -3.17
C ASP A 77 -18.07 -17.93 -3.46
N VAL A 78 -16.94 -17.43 -3.97
CA VAL A 78 -16.75 -15.99 -4.21
C VAL A 78 -17.28 -15.57 -5.57
N GLU A 79 -18.15 -14.56 -5.58
CA GLU A 79 -18.64 -13.93 -6.79
C GLU A 79 -17.51 -13.24 -7.58
N LEU A 80 -17.33 -13.64 -8.85
CA LEU A 80 -16.26 -13.09 -9.70
C LEU A 80 -16.36 -11.58 -9.91
N ALA A 81 -17.57 -11.01 -9.90
CA ALA A 81 -17.76 -9.57 -10.02
C ALA A 81 -17.10 -8.81 -8.84
N GLN A 82 -17.24 -9.34 -7.61
CA GLN A 82 -16.60 -8.75 -6.43
C GLN A 82 -15.07 -8.90 -6.47
N ALA A 83 -14.58 -10.04 -6.94
CA ALA A 83 -13.16 -10.26 -7.12
C ALA A 83 -12.55 -9.27 -8.15
N LYS A 84 -13.23 -9.06 -9.29
CA LYS A 84 -12.82 -8.08 -10.31
C LYS A 84 -12.80 -6.65 -9.75
N ALA A 85 -13.85 -6.22 -9.06
CA ALA A 85 -13.91 -4.89 -8.44
C ALA A 85 -12.78 -4.65 -7.43
N ALA A 86 -12.37 -5.70 -6.70
CA ALA A 86 -11.21 -5.61 -5.82
C ALA A 86 -9.89 -5.42 -6.58
N PHE A 87 -9.72 -6.06 -7.74
CA PHE A 87 -8.60 -5.85 -8.65
C PHE A 87 -8.61 -4.44 -9.24
N ASP A 88 -9.77 -3.96 -9.67
CA ASP A 88 -9.92 -2.62 -10.27
C ASP A 88 -9.42 -1.53 -9.31
N THR A 89 -9.76 -1.63 -8.03
CA THR A 89 -9.32 -0.66 -7.05
C THR A 89 -7.84 -0.83 -6.67
N LYS A 90 -7.42 -2.03 -6.25
CA LYS A 90 -6.11 -2.18 -5.62
C LYS A 90 -4.99 -2.41 -6.64
N PHE A 91 -5.23 -3.18 -7.69
CA PHE A 91 -4.21 -3.46 -8.71
C PHE A 91 -4.24 -2.42 -9.83
N TRP A 92 -5.35 -2.35 -10.59
CA TRP A 92 -5.44 -1.43 -11.73
C TRP A 92 -5.40 0.03 -11.29
N GLY A 93 -6.00 0.37 -10.15
CA GLY A 93 -5.87 1.70 -9.56
C GLY A 93 -4.43 2.07 -9.23
N ALA A 94 -3.64 1.15 -8.67
CA ALA A 94 -2.23 1.41 -8.41
C ALA A 94 -1.42 1.60 -9.72
N ILE A 95 -1.71 0.81 -10.76
CA ILE A 95 -1.08 0.96 -12.08
C ILE A 95 -1.46 2.29 -12.71
N ASN A 96 -2.75 2.66 -12.67
CA ASN A 96 -3.24 3.95 -13.16
C ASN A 96 -2.54 5.11 -12.46
N ALA A 97 -2.46 5.09 -11.12
CA ALA A 97 -1.76 6.12 -10.37
C ALA A 97 -0.27 6.19 -10.73
N ALA A 98 0.43 5.07 -10.85
CA ALA A 98 1.84 5.03 -11.24
C ALA A 98 2.06 5.58 -12.66
N LYS A 99 1.21 5.21 -13.63
CA LYS A 99 1.23 5.67 -15.02
C LYS A 99 1.08 7.19 -15.11
N GLN A 100 0.09 7.75 -14.42
CA GLN A 100 -0.16 9.20 -14.47
C GLN A 100 0.90 9.99 -13.69
N ALA A 101 1.30 9.50 -12.51
CA ALA A 101 2.30 10.12 -11.64
C ALA A 101 3.68 10.26 -12.29
N ALA A 102 4.08 9.30 -13.14
CA ALA A 102 5.40 9.27 -13.76
C ALA A 102 5.76 10.57 -14.52
N ARG A 103 4.76 11.31 -14.98
CA ARG A 103 4.94 12.60 -15.70
C ARG A 103 5.26 13.78 -14.76
N TYR A 104 4.96 13.63 -13.46
CA TYR A 104 5.04 14.69 -12.46
C TYR A 104 6.11 14.43 -11.41
N ILE A 105 6.63 13.20 -11.33
CA ILE A 105 7.69 12.84 -10.38
C ILE A 105 9.00 13.48 -10.82
N LYS A 106 9.60 14.25 -9.92
CA LYS A 106 10.89 14.91 -10.14
C LYS A 106 12.03 13.88 -10.23
N HIS A 107 13.16 14.31 -10.81
CA HIS A 107 14.37 13.49 -10.86
C HIS A 107 14.82 13.05 -9.46
N GLY A 108 15.13 11.77 -9.29
CA GLY A 108 15.49 11.17 -8.01
C GLY A 108 14.30 10.73 -7.15
N GLY A 109 13.07 10.98 -7.62
CA GLY A 109 11.85 10.62 -6.91
C GLY A 109 11.52 9.12 -6.94
N SER A 110 10.41 8.75 -6.31
CA SER A 110 10.02 7.33 -6.20
C SER A 110 8.51 7.09 -6.13
N ILE A 111 8.13 5.84 -6.44
CA ILE A 111 6.81 5.27 -6.23
C ILE A 111 6.95 4.12 -5.24
N THR A 112 6.10 4.06 -4.20
CA THR A 112 6.04 2.94 -3.28
C THR A 112 4.63 2.37 -3.23
N LEU A 113 4.50 1.09 -3.63
CA LEU A 113 3.25 0.35 -3.64
C LEU A 113 3.04 -0.39 -2.30
N THR A 114 1.81 -0.83 -2.06
CA THR A 114 1.45 -1.67 -0.90
C THR A 114 0.92 -3.01 -1.38
N SER A 115 1.70 -4.06 -1.17
CA SER A 115 1.31 -5.46 -1.36
C SER A 115 0.64 -6.02 -0.09
N GLY A 116 1.13 -7.15 0.41
CA GLY A 116 0.77 -7.78 1.68
C GLY A 116 1.24 -9.23 1.75
N MET A 117 1.49 -9.74 2.95
CA MET A 117 2.06 -11.07 3.21
C MET A 117 1.34 -12.21 2.48
N LEU A 118 0.04 -12.06 2.19
CA LEU A 118 -0.75 -13.06 1.46
C LEU A 118 -0.29 -13.28 0.01
N ALA A 119 0.58 -12.42 -0.55
CA ALA A 119 1.24 -12.69 -1.81
C ALA A 119 2.02 -14.02 -1.79
N ARG A 120 2.55 -14.39 -0.62
CA ARG A 120 3.46 -15.54 -0.44
C ARG A 120 3.05 -16.48 0.70
N LYS A 121 2.22 -16.02 1.66
CA LYS A 121 1.65 -16.88 2.70
C LYS A 121 0.39 -17.56 2.20
N VAL A 122 0.35 -18.88 2.27
CA VAL A 122 -0.83 -19.68 1.87
C VAL A 122 -1.84 -19.69 3.02
N VAL A 123 -2.99 -19.06 2.77
CA VAL A 123 -4.13 -19.04 3.71
C VAL A 123 -5.40 -19.38 2.91
N ALA A 124 -6.15 -20.36 3.37
CA ALA A 124 -7.41 -20.74 2.74
C ALA A 124 -8.39 -19.54 2.69
N ALA A 125 -9.23 -19.50 1.69
CA ALA A 125 -10.26 -18.46 1.51
C ALA A 125 -9.73 -17.03 1.27
N THR A 126 -8.47 -16.87 0.81
CA THR A 126 -7.85 -15.56 0.55
C THR A 126 -7.38 -15.36 -0.89
N TYR A 127 -7.79 -16.21 -1.84
CA TYR A 127 -7.21 -16.24 -3.19
C TYR A 127 -7.25 -14.88 -3.91
N VAL A 128 -8.31 -14.08 -3.71
CA VAL A 128 -8.42 -12.74 -4.33
C VAL A 128 -7.31 -11.81 -3.81
N LYS A 129 -7.15 -11.74 -2.48
CA LYS A 129 -6.08 -10.95 -1.85
C LYS A 129 -4.69 -11.45 -2.23
N THR A 130 -4.51 -12.78 -2.27
CA THR A 130 -3.27 -13.44 -2.70
C THR A 130 -2.89 -13.02 -4.11
N ALA A 131 -3.83 -13.16 -5.06
CA ALA A 131 -3.59 -12.82 -6.46
C ALA A 131 -3.26 -11.33 -6.66
N ILE A 132 -4.02 -10.42 -6.03
CA ILE A 132 -3.78 -8.97 -6.10
C ILE A 132 -2.38 -8.62 -5.55
N ASN A 133 -2.04 -9.13 -4.36
CA ASN A 133 -0.77 -8.83 -3.73
C ASN A 133 0.41 -9.39 -4.52
N ALA A 134 0.30 -10.63 -5.00
CA ALA A 134 1.34 -11.25 -5.84
C ALA A 134 1.54 -10.49 -7.18
N ALA A 135 0.45 -10.05 -7.81
CA ALA A 135 0.52 -9.22 -9.01
C ALA A 135 1.23 -7.88 -8.75
N LEU A 136 0.96 -7.22 -7.61
CA LEU A 136 1.63 -5.98 -7.22
C LEU A 136 3.14 -6.20 -6.97
N GLU A 137 3.54 -7.29 -6.33
CA GLU A 137 4.96 -7.61 -6.14
C GLU A 137 5.67 -7.87 -7.47
N ALA A 138 5.03 -8.61 -8.38
CA ALA A 138 5.59 -8.90 -9.69
C ALA A 138 5.77 -7.61 -10.53
N VAL A 139 4.71 -6.79 -10.61
CA VAL A 139 4.73 -5.57 -11.43
C VAL A 139 5.65 -4.49 -10.85
N THR A 140 5.90 -4.46 -9.54
CA THR A 140 6.88 -3.54 -8.92
C THR A 140 8.24 -3.59 -9.61
N ARG A 141 8.72 -4.80 -9.95
CA ARG A 141 10.01 -4.99 -10.61
C ARG A 141 9.99 -4.52 -12.07
N VAL A 142 8.87 -4.71 -12.76
CA VAL A 142 8.69 -4.23 -14.14
C VAL A 142 8.67 -2.70 -14.14
N LEU A 143 7.85 -2.08 -13.30
CA LEU A 143 7.77 -0.62 -13.20
C LEU A 143 9.11 0.01 -12.79
N ALA A 144 9.87 -0.62 -11.90
CA ALA A 144 11.21 -0.15 -11.53
C ALA A 144 12.17 -0.08 -12.70
N LYS A 145 12.01 -0.98 -13.68
CA LYS A 145 12.81 -0.99 -14.91
C LYS A 145 12.28 -0.02 -15.97
N GLU A 146 10.97 0.01 -16.17
CA GLU A 146 10.33 0.82 -17.22
C GLU A 146 10.31 2.31 -16.89
N LEU A 147 10.15 2.67 -15.61
CA LEU A 147 10.06 4.06 -15.16
C LEU A 147 11.40 4.65 -14.72
N ALA A 148 12.51 3.90 -14.88
CA ALA A 148 13.83 4.43 -14.52
C ALA A 148 14.07 5.80 -15.19
N PRO A 149 14.63 6.82 -14.48
CA PRO A 149 15.30 6.73 -13.18
C PRO A 149 14.37 6.86 -11.95
N ILE A 150 13.05 6.89 -12.10
CA ILE A 150 12.11 6.85 -10.97
C ILE A 150 12.24 5.48 -10.28
N ARG A 151 12.51 5.48 -8.98
CA ARG A 151 12.60 4.24 -8.20
C ARG A 151 11.20 3.71 -7.90
N VAL A 152 10.97 2.41 -8.04
CA VAL A 152 9.70 1.78 -7.69
C VAL A 152 9.93 0.61 -6.75
N ASN A 153 9.25 0.63 -5.59
CA ASN A 153 9.37 -0.40 -4.56
C ASN A 153 7.98 -0.77 -4.02
N ALA A 154 7.92 -1.81 -3.20
CA ALA A 154 6.71 -2.19 -2.48
C ALA A 154 7.00 -2.50 -1.01
N VAL A 155 6.02 -2.24 -0.15
CA VAL A 155 5.97 -2.75 1.22
C VAL A 155 4.92 -3.87 1.27
N SER A 156 5.25 -4.97 1.94
CA SER A 156 4.40 -6.14 2.14
C SER A 156 4.07 -6.29 3.64
N PRO A 157 2.98 -5.66 4.13
CA PRO A 157 2.59 -5.75 5.51
C PRO A 157 2.06 -7.13 5.88
N GLY A 158 2.33 -7.54 7.13
CA GLY A 158 1.61 -8.59 7.82
C GLY A 158 0.25 -8.14 8.36
N LEU A 159 -0.33 -8.92 9.27
CA LEU A 159 -1.55 -8.51 9.96
C LEU A 159 -1.24 -7.28 10.82
N THR A 160 -1.91 -6.18 10.51
CA THR A 160 -1.68 -4.87 11.12
C THR A 160 -2.99 -4.34 11.68
N ASP A 161 -2.96 -3.79 12.88
CA ASP A 161 -4.13 -3.14 13.48
C ASP A 161 -4.44 -1.84 12.74
N THR A 162 -5.55 -1.86 12.03
CA THR A 162 -6.01 -0.73 11.21
C THR A 162 -7.54 -0.71 11.15
N GLN A 163 -8.10 0.42 10.69
CA GLN A 163 -9.53 0.54 10.43
C GLN A 163 -10.08 -0.46 9.40
N ALA A 164 -9.23 -1.16 8.65
CA ALA A 164 -9.66 -2.21 7.71
C ALA A 164 -10.40 -3.36 8.40
N HIS A 165 -10.20 -3.55 9.69
CA HIS A 165 -10.83 -4.59 10.51
C HIS A 165 -12.05 -4.10 11.31
N HIS A 166 -12.40 -2.82 11.25
CA HIS A 166 -13.51 -2.24 12.03
C HIS A 166 -14.92 -2.72 11.57
N GLY A 167 -15.03 -3.36 10.41
CA GLY A 167 -16.27 -4.01 9.97
C GLY A 167 -16.55 -5.36 10.65
N MET A 168 -15.57 -5.90 11.40
CA MET A 168 -15.74 -7.11 12.20
C MET A 168 -16.30 -6.75 13.58
N SER A 169 -17.01 -7.72 14.22
CA SER A 169 -17.33 -7.57 15.65
C SER A 169 -16.04 -7.54 16.48
N ASP A 170 -16.07 -6.85 17.63
CA ASP A 170 -14.91 -6.75 18.52
C ASP A 170 -14.42 -8.13 18.96
N GLU A 171 -15.33 -9.07 19.23
CA GLU A 171 -15.00 -10.44 19.60
C GLU A 171 -14.26 -11.18 18.46
N ALA A 172 -14.78 -11.10 17.23
CA ALA A 172 -14.16 -11.74 16.07
C ALA A 172 -12.77 -11.14 15.77
N ARG A 173 -12.65 -9.82 15.88
CA ARG A 173 -11.38 -9.11 15.71
C ARG A 173 -10.36 -9.51 16.76
N ASN A 174 -10.74 -9.50 18.05
CA ASN A 174 -9.86 -9.90 19.16
C ASN A 174 -9.42 -11.36 19.03
N THR A 175 -10.33 -12.26 18.66
CA THR A 175 -10.00 -13.67 18.42
C THR A 175 -8.99 -13.81 17.28
N MET A 176 -9.17 -13.08 16.19
CA MET A 176 -8.23 -13.07 15.06
C MET A 176 -6.85 -12.57 15.51
N TYR A 177 -6.78 -11.49 16.28
CA TYR A 177 -5.54 -10.92 16.77
C TYR A 177 -4.81 -11.87 17.72
N GLN A 178 -5.50 -12.43 18.71
CA GLN A 178 -4.91 -13.40 19.66
C GLN A 178 -4.33 -14.63 18.96
N ARG A 179 -5.04 -15.17 17.95
CA ARG A 179 -4.54 -16.30 17.14
C ARG A 179 -3.26 -15.92 16.36
N ALA A 180 -3.24 -14.72 15.78
CA ALA A 180 -2.07 -14.24 15.07
C ALA A 180 -0.88 -14.02 16.01
N GLU A 181 -1.09 -13.38 17.15
CA GLU A 181 -0.06 -13.17 18.19
C GLU A 181 0.55 -14.48 18.67
N ALA A 182 -0.28 -15.49 18.90
CA ALA A 182 0.20 -16.82 19.30
C ALA A 182 1.04 -17.51 18.22
N ALA A 183 0.76 -17.25 16.94
CA ALA A 183 1.46 -17.85 15.81
C ALA A 183 2.70 -17.07 15.37
N LEU A 184 2.70 -15.73 15.49
CA LEU A 184 3.80 -14.89 15.00
C LEU A 184 5.08 -15.05 15.85
N PRO A 185 6.26 -15.15 15.24
CA PRO A 185 7.55 -15.13 15.97
C PRO A 185 7.71 -13.94 16.91
N VAL A 186 7.29 -12.74 16.50
CA VAL A 186 7.36 -11.52 17.33
C VAL A 186 6.27 -11.43 18.40
N ARG A 187 5.36 -12.39 18.48
CA ARG A 187 4.30 -12.51 19.49
C ARG A 187 3.39 -11.29 19.65
N ARG A 188 3.25 -10.49 18.63
CA ARG A 188 2.30 -9.37 18.53
C ARG A 188 1.88 -9.13 17.10
N ILE A 189 0.72 -8.50 16.90
CA ILE A 189 0.34 -7.97 15.58
C ILE A 189 1.09 -6.66 15.29
N GLY A 190 1.19 -6.32 14.01
CA GLY A 190 1.78 -5.05 13.57
C GLY A 190 0.93 -3.84 13.96
N GLN A 191 1.59 -2.73 14.23
CA GLN A 191 0.97 -1.42 14.34
C GLN A 191 1.25 -0.61 13.08
N THR A 192 0.41 0.41 12.80
CA THR A 192 0.62 1.28 11.62
C THR A 192 2.00 1.92 11.60
N ALA A 193 2.54 2.27 12.76
CA ALA A 193 3.88 2.82 12.91
C ALA A 193 4.99 1.83 12.49
N ASP A 194 4.85 0.53 12.81
CA ASP A 194 5.83 -0.50 12.38
C ASP A 194 5.94 -0.51 10.84
N ILE A 195 4.81 -0.42 10.16
CA ILE A 195 4.76 -0.47 8.70
C ILE A 195 5.26 0.85 8.09
N ALA A 196 4.90 1.99 8.70
CA ALA A 196 5.31 3.31 8.21
C ALA A 196 6.83 3.47 8.15
N MET A 197 7.58 2.85 9.06
CA MET A 197 9.05 2.87 9.07
C MET A 197 9.66 2.25 7.80
N ALA A 198 9.04 1.21 7.23
CA ALA A 198 9.51 0.62 5.97
C ALA A 198 9.34 1.57 4.78
N TYR A 199 8.23 2.33 4.75
CA TYR A 199 8.06 3.37 3.74
C TYR A 199 9.12 4.46 3.88
N LEU A 200 9.38 4.94 5.09
CA LEU A 200 10.42 5.95 5.34
C LEU A 200 11.80 5.46 4.88
N LEU A 201 12.14 4.19 5.12
CA LEU A 201 13.39 3.59 4.62
C LEU A 201 13.47 3.66 3.09
N LEU A 202 12.39 3.27 2.37
CA LEU A 202 12.34 3.27 0.91
C LEU A 202 12.40 4.69 0.31
N LEU A 203 11.79 5.66 0.99
CA LEU A 203 11.83 7.06 0.59
C LEU A 203 13.24 7.65 0.72
N GLN A 204 13.93 7.32 1.82
CA GLN A 204 15.23 7.90 2.18
C GLN A 204 16.44 7.23 1.50
N ASN A 205 16.31 5.95 1.11
CA ASN A 205 17.42 5.23 0.51
C ASN A 205 17.37 5.31 -1.03
N PRO A 206 18.21 6.15 -1.66
CA PRO A 206 18.17 6.37 -3.10
C PRO A 206 18.71 5.18 -3.91
N TYR A 207 19.30 4.18 -3.26
CA TYR A 207 19.87 2.99 -3.93
C TYR A 207 18.90 1.79 -3.94
N MET A 208 17.68 1.95 -3.42
CA MET A 208 16.66 0.89 -3.40
C MET A 208 15.63 1.09 -4.52
N THR A 209 15.56 0.13 -5.44
CA THR A 209 14.52 0.04 -6.47
C THR A 209 14.24 -1.42 -6.83
N GLY A 210 12.99 -1.74 -7.17
CA GLY A 210 12.54 -3.09 -7.51
C GLY A 210 12.42 -4.05 -6.32
N VAL A 211 12.51 -3.55 -5.08
CA VAL A 211 12.45 -4.38 -3.87
C VAL A 211 11.04 -4.45 -3.28
N VAL A 212 10.78 -5.56 -2.59
CA VAL A 212 9.61 -5.74 -1.73
C VAL A 212 10.13 -5.92 -0.30
N ILE A 213 9.72 -5.03 0.62
CA ILE A 213 10.09 -5.13 2.03
C ILE A 213 8.95 -5.77 2.82
N ASP A 214 9.24 -6.89 3.46
CA ASP A 214 8.31 -7.54 4.38
C ASP A 214 8.38 -6.90 5.76
N VAL A 215 7.20 -6.55 6.29
CA VAL A 215 7.01 -6.09 7.66
C VAL A 215 5.84 -6.86 8.24
N ASP A 216 6.08 -8.12 8.61
CA ASP A 216 5.04 -9.11 8.86
C ASP A 216 5.15 -9.86 10.21
N GLY A 217 6.12 -9.47 11.04
CA GLY A 217 6.34 -10.12 12.33
C GLY A 217 6.82 -11.58 12.23
N GLY A 218 7.35 -11.97 11.07
CA GLY A 218 7.79 -13.33 10.77
C GLY A 218 6.65 -14.24 10.28
N ALA A 219 5.53 -13.68 9.81
CA ALA A 219 4.39 -14.46 9.33
C ALA A 219 4.74 -15.39 8.16
N LEU A 220 5.72 -15.06 7.34
CA LEU A 220 6.19 -15.88 6.22
C LEU A 220 7.10 -17.06 6.63
N LEU A 221 7.49 -17.14 7.89
CA LEU A 221 8.34 -18.23 8.43
C LEU A 221 7.52 -19.46 8.89
N ASN A 222 6.18 -19.34 8.95
CA ASN A 222 5.26 -20.37 9.46
C ASN A 222 4.35 -20.92 8.36
#